data_fe60a392759bbaf0456dab97abb1b413
#
_entry.id   fe60a392759bbaf0456dab97abb1b413
#
_cell.length_a   1.000
_cell.length_b   1.000
_cell.length_c   1.000
_cell.angle_alpha   90.00
_cell.angle_beta   90.00
_cell.angle_gamma   90.00
#
_symmetry.space_group_name_H-M   'P 1'
#
loop_
_entity.id
_entity.type
_entity.pdbx_description
1 polymer ?
#
loop_
_entity_poly.entity_id
_entity_poly.type
_entity_poly.pdbx_seq_one_letter_code
_entity_poly.pdbx_strand_id
1 'polypeptide(L)'
;LMCYPFLFKERVNKMRLSRLNIKKINLNDIDSNYSGQDILMKLGELYQFESGIYGYGNLWTKLERVVENIIIEELDKAGCIQVEFPKLQPRKIWDQSSRWDTYTKDGDIMFTINNNLGEYGLAPTAEECATLFGANRLSSYKNLPAIYYQIGEKFRKEIRTRGYLFRPRTFVMMDAYSFDKTEEDMQMTYELMHQVYLN
;
A
#
# COMPACT_ATOMS: atom_id res chain seq x y z
N LEU A 1 4.27 25.79 19.96
CA LEU A 1 3.90 25.34 18.61
C LEU A 1 2.46 25.77 18.36
N MET A 2 2.30 26.87 17.59
CA MET A 2 0.99 27.40 17.21
C MET A 2 0.43 26.55 16.06
N CYS A 3 -0.66 25.81 16.32
CA CYS A 3 -1.49 25.24 15.27
C CYS A 3 -2.23 26.37 14.55
N TYR A 4 -1.87 26.60 13.29
CA TYR A 4 -2.69 27.43 12.40
C TYR A 4 -3.91 26.60 11.95
N PRO A 5 -5.13 27.05 12.20
CA PRO A 5 -6.29 26.46 11.56
C PRO A 5 -6.31 26.93 10.10
N PHE A 6 -5.92 26.09 9.18
CA PHE A 6 -6.19 26.30 7.77
C PHE A 6 -7.71 26.23 7.56
N LEU A 7 -8.31 27.40 7.51
CA LEU A 7 -9.66 27.57 6.97
C LEU A 7 -9.63 27.25 5.47
N PHE A 8 -9.76 25.98 5.15
CA PHE A 8 -10.18 25.56 3.82
C PHE A 8 -11.63 26.00 3.64
N LYS A 9 -11.85 27.21 3.15
CA LYS A 9 -13.09 27.54 2.47
C LYS A 9 -13.21 26.58 1.30
N GLU A 10 -14.05 25.56 1.47
CA GLU A 10 -14.46 24.66 0.40
C GLU A 10 -15.03 25.48 -0.75
N ARG A 11 -14.19 25.82 -1.71
CA ARG A 11 -14.66 25.98 -3.08
C ARG A 11 -15.00 24.58 -3.57
N VAL A 12 -16.22 24.13 -3.27
CA VAL A 12 -16.82 23.01 -3.98
C VAL A 12 -16.99 23.47 -5.44
N ASN A 13 -15.92 23.39 -6.20
CA ASN A 13 -15.99 23.43 -7.63
C ASN A 13 -16.80 22.21 -8.02
N LYS A 14 -18.11 22.39 -8.30
CA LYS A 14 -18.96 21.36 -8.91
C LYS A 14 -18.25 20.91 -10.17
N MET A 15 -17.46 19.85 -10.06
CA MET A 15 -16.74 19.30 -11.20
C MET A 15 -17.79 18.73 -12.14
N ARG A 16 -17.89 19.31 -13.35
CA ARG A 16 -18.81 18.79 -14.36
C ARG A 16 -18.33 17.40 -14.77
N LEU A 17 -19.20 16.41 -14.73
CA LEU A 17 -18.92 15.02 -15.15
C LEU A 17 -18.25 14.96 -16.53
N SER A 18 -18.61 15.90 -17.44
CA SER A 18 -17.99 16.01 -18.77
C SER A 18 -16.48 16.31 -18.75
N ARG A 19 -15.93 16.84 -17.63
CA ARG A 19 -14.48 17.09 -17.48
C ARG A 19 -13.71 15.84 -17.00
N LEU A 20 -14.40 14.81 -16.54
CA LEU A 20 -13.77 13.56 -16.07
C LEU A 20 -13.30 12.69 -17.23
N ASN A 21 -13.68 13.01 -18.48
CA ASN A 21 -13.37 12.19 -19.67
C ASN A 21 -13.72 10.69 -19.54
N ILE A 22 -14.67 10.36 -18.68
CA ILE A 22 -15.16 9.00 -18.51
C ILE A 22 -15.85 8.58 -19.80
N LYS A 23 -15.50 7.43 -20.33
CA LYS A 23 -16.17 6.88 -21.52
C LYS A 23 -17.65 6.64 -21.19
N LYS A 24 -18.51 7.11 -22.07
CA LYS A 24 -19.93 6.78 -21.97
C LYS A 24 -20.13 5.33 -22.38
N ILE A 25 -20.72 4.53 -21.51
CA ILE A 25 -21.17 3.17 -21.82
C ILE A 25 -22.71 3.19 -21.87
N ASN A 26 -23.25 2.48 -22.85
CA ASN A 26 -24.67 2.18 -22.85
C ASN A 26 -24.91 1.06 -21.81
N LEU A 27 -25.88 1.26 -20.91
CA LEU A 27 -26.24 0.25 -19.91
C LEU A 27 -26.65 -1.09 -20.54
N ASN A 28 -27.20 -1.04 -21.76
CA ASN A 28 -27.57 -2.25 -22.52
C ASN A 28 -26.35 -3.05 -23.02
N ASP A 29 -25.16 -2.45 -23.02
CA ASP A 29 -23.90 -3.11 -23.40
C ASP A 29 -23.19 -3.76 -22.20
N ILE A 30 -23.79 -3.68 -21.01
CA ILE A 30 -23.27 -4.32 -19.80
C ILE A 30 -23.90 -5.72 -19.72
N ASP A 31 -23.07 -6.74 -19.95
CA ASP A 31 -23.43 -8.12 -19.70
C ASP A 31 -23.57 -8.36 -18.19
N SER A 32 -24.58 -9.12 -17.78
CA SER A 32 -24.78 -9.52 -16.38
C SER A 32 -23.59 -10.31 -15.80
N ASN A 33 -22.74 -10.86 -16.65
CA ASN A 33 -21.54 -11.58 -16.26
C ASN A 33 -20.31 -10.70 -16.07
N TYR A 34 -20.39 -9.39 -16.36
CA TYR A 34 -19.26 -8.49 -16.15
C TYR A 34 -18.97 -8.30 -14.67
N SER A 35 -17.70 -8.49 -14.31
CA SER A 35 -17.20 -8.08 -12.99
C SER A 35 -17.13 -6.56 -12.90
N GLY A 36 -17.03 -6.03 -11.69
CA GLY A 36 -16.79 -4.59 -11.50
C GLY A 36 -15.51 -4.10 -12.20
N GLN A 37 -14.53 -4.96 -12.35
CA GLN A 37 -13.27 -4.66 -13.05
C GLN A 37 -13.48 -4.52 -14.56
N ASP A 38 -14.30 -5.37 -15.16
CA ASP A 38 -14.66 -5.27 -16.59
C ASP A 38 -15.39 -3.95 -16.88
N ILE A 39 -16.27 -3.54 -15.97
CA ILE A 39 -16.97 -2.26 -16.04
C ILE A 39 -15.98 -1.09 -15.97
N LEU A 40 -15.03 -1.12 -15.03
CA LEU A 40 -14.00 -0.09 -14.91
C LEU A 40 -13.11 0.01 -16.14
N MET A 41 -12.76 -1.11 -16.76
CA MET A 41 -12.00 -1.13 -18.02
C MET A 41 -12.81 -0.51 -19.16
N LYS A 42 -14.11 -0.84 -19.28
CA LYS A 42 -15.00 -0.25 -20.29
C LYS A 42 -15.17 1.26 -20.11
N LEU A 43 -15.28 1.72 -18.86
CA LEU A 43 -15.35 3.14 -18.53
C LEU A 43 -14.01 3.88 -18.79
N GLY A 44 -12.90 3.16 -18.99
CA GLY A 44 -11.57 3.72 -19.12
C GLY A 44 -10.99 4.20 -17.77
N GLU A 45 -11.57 3.76 -16.67
CA GLU A 45 -11.09 4.03 -15.30
C GLU A 45 -10.01 3.04 -14.84
N LEU A 46 -9.88 1.92 -15.54
CA LEU A 46 -8.81 0.96 -15.41
C LEU A 46 -8.20 0.72 -16.79
N TYR A 47 -6.90 0.95 -16.93
CA TYR A 47 -6.17 0.74 -18.16
C TYR A 47 -5.00 -0.23 -17.94
N GLN A 48 -4.97 -1.29 -18.69
CA GLN A 48 -3.90 -2.28 -18.65
C GLN A 48 -2.77 -1.89 -19.60
N PHE A 49 -1.59 -1.55 -19.05
CA PHE A 49 -0.38 -1.31 -19.82
C PHE A 49 0.31 -2.61 -20.22
N GLU A 50 0.36 -3.54 -19.27
CA GLU A 50 0.88 -4.90 -19.41
C GLU A 50 0.16 -5.81 -18.40
N SER A 51 0.31 -7.13 -18.56
CA SER A 51 -0.22 -8.09 -17.61
C SER A 51 0.26 -7.78 -16.19
N GLY A 52 -0.69 -7.47 -15.30
CA GLY A 52 -0.42 -7.11 -13.91
C GLY A 52 0.09 -5.68 -13.68
N ILE A 53 0.11 -4.82 -14.71
CA ILE A 53 0.50 -3.41 -14.61
C ILE A 53 -0.63 -2.55 -15.14
N TYR A 54 -1.24 -1.75 -14.25
CA TYR A 54 -2.44 -0.97 -14.54
C TYR A 54 -2.25 0.51 -14.24
N GLY A 55 -2.98 1.33 -14.98
CA GLY A 55 -3.20 2.72 -14.68
C GLY A 55 -4.66 2.96 -14.28
N TYR A 56 -4.87 3.94 -13.44
CA TYR A 56 -6.15 4.20 -12.79
C TYR A 56 -6.67 5.58 -13.14
N GLY A 57 -7.97 5.67 -13.39
CA GLY A 57 -8.67 6.91 -13.70
C GLY A 57 -9.06 7.69 -12.44
N ASN A 58 -9.75 8.81 -12.66
CA ASN A 58 -10.11 9.74 -11.58
C ASN A 58 -11.12 9.17 -10.60
N LEU A 59 -12.07 8.37 -11.07
CA LEU A 59 -13.07 7.73 -10.21
C LEU A 59 -12.40 6.73 -9.27
N TRP A 60 -11.51 5.89 -9.81
CA TRP A 60 -10.74 4.95 -9.02
C TRP A 60 -9.92 5.65 -7.93
N THR A 61 -9.12 6.66 -8.31
CA THR A 61 -8.24 7.35 -7.34
C THR A 61 -9.02 8.06 -6.24
N LYS A 62 -10.26 8.48 -6.49
CA LYS A 62 -11.13 9.03 -5.45
C LYS A 62 -11.66 7.94 -4.52
N LEU A 63 -12.06 6.81 -5.07
CA LEU A 63 -12.53 5.66 -4.28
C LEU A 63 -11.41 5.12 -3.40
N GLU A 64 -10.22 4.95 -3.96
CA GLU A 64 -9.02 4.52 -3.24
C GLU A 64 -8.75 5.42 -2.03
N ARG A 65 -8.75 6.74 -2.20
CA ARG A 65 -8.57 7.69 -1.10
C ARG A 65 -9.65 7.58 -0.02
N VAL A 66 -10.89 7.29 -0.39
CA VAL A 66 -11.96 7.08 0.61
C VAL A 66 -11.66 5.84 1.44
N VAL A 67 -11.27 4.74 0.79
CA VAL A 67 -10.90 3.49 1.48
C VAL A 67 -9.66 3.70 2.36
N GLU A 68 -8.62 4.36 1.83
CA GLU A 68 -7.41 4.70 2.59
C GLU A 68 -7.75 5.51 3.84
N ASN A 69 -8.60 6.53 3.73
CA ASN A 69 -9.00 7.35 4.88
C ASN A 69 -9.72 6.55 5.97
N ILE A 70 -10.58 5.59 5.58
CA ILE A 70 -11.24 4.70 6.55
C ILE A 70 -10.20 3.86 7.29
N ILE A 71 -9.24 3.30 6.57
CA ILE A 71 -8.15 2.50 7.15
C ILE A 71 -7.30 3.35 8.10
N ILE A 72 -6.93 4.56 7.68
CA ILE A 72 -6.15 5.51 8.49
C ILE A 72 -6.89 5.85 9.79
N GLU A 73 -8.18 6.18 9.70
CA GLU A 73 -9.00 6.54 10.87
C GLU A 73 -9.05 5.40 11.90
N GLU A 74 -9.19 4.14 11.47
CA GLU A 74 -9.23 3.00 12.39
C GLU A 74 -7.85 2.71 13.01
N LEU A 75 -6.77 2.80 12.23
CA LEU A 75 -5.41 2.62 12.72
C LEU A 75 -5.00 3.73 13.69
N ASP A 76 -5.34 4.97 13.40
CA ASP A 76 -5.05 6.12 14.27
C ASP A 76 -5.81 6.02 15.61
N LYS A 77 -7.08 5.57 15.59
CA LYS A 77 -7.86 5.28 16.82
C LYS A 77 -7.20 4.21 17.68
N ALA A 78 -6.55 3.23 17.05
CA ALA A 78 -5.81 2.18 17.75
C ALA A 78 -4.43 2.63 18.25
N GLY A 79 -4.02 3.89 17.98
CA GLY A 79 -2.73 4.42 18.39
C GLY A 79 -1.56 4.00 17.50
N CYS A 80 -1.83 3.49 16.30
CA CYS A 80 -0.80 3.19 15.32
C CYS A 80 -0.19 4.47 14.75
N ILE A 81 1.06 4.40 14.33
CA ILE A 81 1.83 5.56 13.85
C ILE A 81 2.06 5.41 12.36
N GLN A 82 1.53 6.32 11.56
CA GLN A 82 1.76 6.33 10.13
C GLN A 82 3.20 6.72 9.81
N VAL A 83 3.82 5.95 8.91
CA VAL A 83 5.19 6.17 8.41
C VAL A 83 5.22 5.94 6.90
N GLU A 84 6.31 6.28 6.27
CA GLU A 84 6.54 5.96 4.86
C GLU A 84 7.96 5.40 4.70
N PHE A 85 8.07 4.22 4.09
CA PHE A 85 9.34 3.58 3.79
C PHE A 85 9.66 3.66 2.30
N PRO A 86 10.97 3.66 1.94
CA PRO A 86 11.38 3.76 0.55
C PRO A 86 10.90 2.56 -0.28
N LYS A 87 10.38 2.85 -1.47
CA LYS A 87 10.00 1.84 -2.46
C LYS A 87 11.22 1.23 -3.16
N LEU A 88 12.29 2.01 -3.30
CA LEU A 88 13.58 1.53 -3.78
C LEU A 88 14.47 1.20 -2.58
N GLN A 89 14.74 -0.08 -2.37
CA GLN A 89 15.43 -0.59 -1.19
C GLN A 89 16.83 -1.09 -1.57
N PRO A 90 17.89 -0.65 -0.90
CA PRO A 90 19.24 -1.12 -1.19
C PRO A 90 19.45 -2.55 -0.71
N ARG A 91 20.17 -3.38 -1.50
CA ARG A 91 20.48 -4.78 -1.16
C ARG A 91 21.04 -4.94 0.26
N LYS A 92 21.88 -4.02 0.72
CA LYS A 92 22.53 -4.11 2.04
C LYS A 92 21.57 -4.30 3.21
N ILE A 93 20.32 -3.79 3.16
CA ILE A 93 19.36 -3.99 4.24
C ILE A 93 18.77 -5.39 4.23
N TRP A 94 18.62 -5.98 3.04
CA TRP A 94 18.14 -7.33 2.83
C TRP A 94 19.21 -8.39 3.16
N ASP A 95 20.49 -8.06 2.96
CA ASP A 95 21.60 -8.92 3.39
C ASP A 95 21.68 -9.04 4.91
N GLN A 96 21.30 -7.98 5.67
CA GLN A 96 21.25 -8.01 7.13
C GLN A 96 20.22 -9.02 7.67
N SER A 97 19.10 -9.19 7.00
CA SER A 97 18.07 -10.18 7.32
C SER A 97 18.31 -11.54 6.64
N SER A 98 19.34 -11.65 5.81
CA SER A 98 19.63 -12.83 4.97
C SER A 98 18.49 -13.19 4.00
N ARG A 99 17.60 -12.24 3.68
CA ARG A 99 16.41 -12.49 2.84
C ARG A 99 16.60 -12.12 1.37
N TRP A 100 17.73 -11.48 0.99
CA TRP A 100 17.96 -11.08 -0.40
C TRP A 100 17.84 -12.25 -1.37
N ASP A 101 18.56 -13.34 -1.11
CA ASP A 101 18.55 -14.49 -2.01
C ASP A 101 17.19 -15.19 -2.03
N THR A 102 16.51 -15.29 -0.91
CA THR A 102 15.15 -15.82 -0.81
C THR A 102 14.18 -15.08 -1.71
N TYR A 103 14.29 -13.76 -1.80
CA TYR A 103 13.37 -12.93 -2.59
C TYR A 103 13.79 -12.77 -4.06
N THR A 104 15.05 -12.99 -4.39
CA THR A 104 15.57 -12.74 -5.75
C THR A 104 15.89 -14.03 -6.53
N LYS A 105 16.22 -15.13 -5.83
CA LYS A 105 16.60 -16.39 -6.45
C LYS A 105 15.57 -17.49 -6.16
N ASP A 106 15.34 -17.81 -4.91
CA ASP A 106 14.50 -18.95 -4.51
C ASP A 106 13.02 -18.68 -4.81
N GLY A 107 12.51 -17.51 -4.41
CA GLY A 107 11.12 -17.12 -4.63
C GLY A 107 10.90 -16.31 -5.88
N ASP A 108 11.94 -15.67 -6.42
CA ASP A 108 11.92 -14.72 -7.55
C ASP A 108 10.75 -13.71 -7.50
N ILE A 109 10.53 -13.16 -6.29
CA ILE A 109 9.40 -12.27 -6.00
C ILE A 109 9.77 -10.80 -6.25
N MET A 110 11.04 -10.42 -6.01
CA MET A 110 11.50 -9.03 -6.03
C MET A 110 12.00 -8.61 -7.40
N PHE A 111 11.53 -7.48 -7.91
CA PHE A 111 12.18 -6.79 -9.02
C PHE A 111 13.49 -6.19 -8.56
N THR A 112 14.58 -6.50 -9.24
CA THR A 112 15.92 -6.01 -8.91
C THR A 112 16.42 -5.02 -9.94
N ILE A 113 17.18 -4.04 -9.49
CA ILE A 113 17.87 -3.04 -10.28
C ILE A 113 19.36 -3.14 -9.95
N ASN A 114 20.19 -3.39 -10.95
CA ASN A 114 21.64 -3.44 -10.81
C ASN A 114 22.28 -2.45 -11.78
N ASN A 115 23.05 -1.53 -11.25
CA ASN A 115 23.73 -0.49 -12.01
C ASN A 115 25.02 -0.02 -11.29
N ASN A 116 25.69 1.00 -11.83
CA ASN A 116 26.92 1.57 -11.26
C ASN A 116 26.73 2.24 -9.87
N LEU A 117 25.51 2.47 -9.41
CA LEU A 117 25.22 2.99 -8.07
C LEU A 117 25.06 1.87 -7.04
N GLY A 118 24.87 0.63 -7.48
CA GLY A 118 24.71 -0.55 -6.62
C GLY A 118 23.54 -1.44 -7.01
N GLU A 119 23.20 -2.35 -6.11
CA GLU A 119 22.09 -3.28 -6.26
C GLU A 119 20.92 -2.87 -5.37
N TYR A 120 19.75 -2.84 -5.96
CA TYR A 120 18.50 -2.42 -5.32
C TYR A 120 17.38 -3.38 -5.65
N GLY A 121 16.36 -3.41 -4.79
CA GLY A 121 15.08 -4.08 -5.06
C GLY A 121 13.93 -3.07 -5.01
N LEU A 122 12.90 -3.29 -5.83
CA LEU A 122 11.61 -2.63 -5.64
C LEU A 122 10.86 -3.37 -4.53
N ALA A 123 10.41 -2.63 -3.51
CA ALA A 123 9.84 -3.14 -2.26
C ALA A 123 8.67 -4.14 -2.49
N PRO A 124 8.84 -5.44 -2.25
CA PRO A 124 7.73 -6.38 -2.18
C PRO A 124 7.04 -6.34 -0.81
N THR A 125 7.76 -5.85 0.19
CA THR A 125 7.41 -5.65 1.59
C THR A 125 8.39 -4.67 2.24
N ALA A 126 8.29 -4.33 3.52
CA ALA A 126 9.16 -3.33 4.15
C ALA A 126 9.65 -3.69 5.58
N GLU A 127 9.69 -4.98 5.96
CA GLU A 127 10.15 -5.42 7.28
C GLU A 127 11.56 -4.91 7.59
N GLU A 128 12.49 -4.99 6.62
CA GLU A 128 13.86 -4.53 6.79
C GLU A 128 13.92 -3.03 7.10
N CYS A 129 13.14 -2.25 6.36
CA CYS A 129 13.05 -0.80 6.59
C CYS A 129 12.41 -0.49 7.94
N ALA A 130 11.31 -1.16 8.28
CA ALA A 130 10.60 -0.96 9.54
C ALA A 130 11.49 -1.30 10.74
N THR A 131 12.22 -2.42 10.66
CA THR A 131 13.13 -2.85 11.73
C THR A 131 14.27 -1.85 11.94
N LEU A 132 14.91 -1.39 10.88
CA LEU A 132 15.98 -0.39 10.97
C LEU A 132 15.46 0.96 11.48
N PHE A 133 14.27 1.36 11.04
CA PHE A 133 13.61 2.57 11.50
C PHE A 133 13.26 2.48 12.99
N GLY A 134 12.68 1.35 13.41
CA GLY A 134 12.36 1.07 14.81
C GLY A 134 13.63 1.06 15.68
N ALA A 135 14.68 0.37 15.26
CA ALA A 135 15.96 0.33 15.99
C ALA A 135 16.59 1.71 16.19
N ASN A 136 16.36 2.64 15.27
CA ASN A 136 16.86 4.02 15.40
C ASN A 136 16.00 4.88 16.34
N ARG A 137 14.70 4.64 16.43
CA ARG A 137 13.73 5.49 17.15
C ARG A 137 13.37 4.96 18.54
N LEU A 138 13.34 3.66 18.73
CA LEU A 138 12.91 3.01 19.97
C LEU A 138 14.12 2.84 20.91
N SER A 139 14.51 3.93 21.53
CA SER A 139 15.70 3.97 22.42
C SER A 139 15.43 3.45 23.83
N SER A 140 14.17 3.18 24.19
CA SER A 140 13.78 2.73 25.53
C SER A 140 12.60 1.77 25.44
N TYR A 141 12.56 0.78 26.34
CA TYR A 141 11.42 -0.10 26.53
C TYR A 141 10.10 0.64 26.86
N LYS A 142 10.20 1.89 27.33
CA LYS A 142 9.05 2.76 27.58
C LYS A 142 8.35 3.23 26.31
N ASN A 143 9.02 3.07 25.17
CA ASN A 143 8.45 3.38 23.86
C ASN A 143 7.69 2.21 23.25
N LEU A 144 7.60 1.07 23.96
CA LEU A 144 6.91 -0.13 23.54
C LEU A 144 5.58 -0.31 24.29
N PRO A 145 4.54 -0.88 23.64
CA PRO A 145 4.53 -1.28 22.26
C PRO A 145 4.52 -0.09 21.30
N ALA A 146 5.08 -0.30 20.11
CA ALA A 146 5.02 0.68 19.03
C ALA A 146 4.55 -0.01 17.75
N ILE A 147 3.52 0.53 17.10
CA ILE A 147 2.97 -0.02 15.86
C ILE A 147 3.15 1.04 14.78
N TYR A 148 4.00 0.75 13.81
CA TYR A 148 4.17 1.58 12.60
C TYR A 148 3.39 0.98 11.46
N TYR A 149 2.67 1.81 10.69
CA TYR A 149 2.01 1.37 9.48
C TYR A 149 2.27 2.31 8.32
N GLN A 150 2.16 1.78 7.12
CA GLN A 150 2.17 2.57 5.89
C GLN A 150 1.08 2.08 4.95
N ILE A 151 0.62 2.98 4.07
CA ILE A 151 -0.17 2.64 2.90
C ILE A 151 0.67 3.04 1.70
N GLY A 152 1.04 2.09 0.86
CA GLY A 152 1.94 2.39 -0.23
C GLY A 152 2.08 1.27 -1.25
N GLU A 153 2.59 1.67 -2.40
CA GLU A 153 2.78 0.77 -3.54
C GLU A 153 3.84 -0.29 -3.24
N LYS A 154 3.52 -1.53 -3.63
CA LYS A 154 4.39 -2.70 -3.56
C LYS A 154 4.55 -3.31 -4.95
N PHE A 155 5.64 -4.05 -5.10
CA PHE A 155 6.07 -4.61 -6.38
C PHE A 155 6.41 -6.09 -6.20
N ARG A 156 5.73 -6.97 -6.92
CA ARG A 156 6.01 -8.41 -6.89
C ARG A 156 6.05 -9.00 -8.29
N LYS A 157 7.07 -9.81 -8.58
CA LYS A 157 7.21 -10.53 -9.85
C LYS A 157 6.18 -11.65 -9.95
N GLU A 158 4.91 -11.30 -10.05
CA GLU A 158 3.88 -12.31 -10.22
C GLU A 158 3.99 -12.97 -11.59
N ILE A 159 4.34 -14.26 -11.59
CA ILE A 159 4.47 -15.07 -12.82
C ILE A 159 3.10 -15.23 -13.48
N ARG A 160 2.07 -15.45 -12.68
CA ARG A 160 0.67 -15.61 -13.14
C ARG A 160 -0.19 -14.55 -12.49
N THR A 161 -0.33 -13.44 -13.17
CA THR A 161 -1.32 -12.41 -12.78
C THR A 161 -2.72 -12.98 -12.94
N ARG A 162 -3.61 -12.67 -12.01
CA ARG A 162 -4.96 -13.23 -12.01
C ARG A 162 -5.98 -12.18 -11.61
N GLY A 163 -7.13 -12.21 -12.31
CA GLY A 163 -8.29 -11.40 -11.95
C GLY A 163 -8.00 -9.90 -11.94
N TYR A 164 -7.26 -9.40 -12.94
CA TYR A 164 -6.84 -7.99 -13.05
C TYR A 164 -6.19 -7.47 -11.76
N LEU A 165 -6.97 -6.91 -10.85
CA LEU A 165 -6.53 -6.24 -9.62
C LEU A 165 -6.30 -7.18 -8.43
N PHE A 166 -6.72 -8.44 -8.50
CA PHE A 166 -6.55 -9.37 -7.38
C PHE A 166 -5.11 -9.84 -7.20
N ARG A 167 -4.37 -9.98 -8.30
CA ARG A 167 -2.96 -10.41 -8.26
C ARG A 167 -2.14 -9.69 -9.31
N PRO A 168 -2.00 -8.37 -9.21
CA PRO A 168 -1.17 -7.57 -10.10
C PRO A 168 0.30 -7.62 -9.67
N ARG A 169 1.17 -7.03 -10.49
CA ARG A 169 2.61 -6.85 -10.20
C ARG A 169 2.90 -5.59 -9.41
N THR A 170 2.03 -4.60 -9.53
CA THR A 170 2.06 -3.36 -8.76
C THR A 170 0.72 -3.15 -8.09
N PHE A 171 0.71 -2.86 -6.79
CA PHE A 171 -0.52 -2.70 -6.01
C PHE A 171 -0.26 -1.89 -4.74
N VAL A 172 -1.29 -1.24 -4.23
CA VAL A 172 -1.24 -0.56 -2.95
C VAL A 172 -1.52 -1.56 -1.84
N MET A 173 -0.72 -1.51 -0.77
CA MET A 173 -0.88 -2.33 0.42
C MET A 173 -0.81 -1.45 1.66
N MET A 174 -1.71 -1.69 2.60
CA MET A 174 -1.51 -1.30 3.99
C MET A 174 -0.71 -2.42 4.67
N ASP A 175 0.44 -2.09 5.21
CA ASP A 175 1.29 -2.99 5.98
C ASP A 175 1.66 -2.34 7.32
N ALA A 176 1.53 -3.11 8.41
CA ALA A 176 1.82 -2.67 9.77
C ALA A 176 2.88 -3.56 10.42
N TYR A 177 3.70 -2.95 11.27
CA TYR A 177 4.84 -3.58 11.94
C TYR A 177 4.81 -3.20 13.41
N SER A 178 4.69 -4.18 14.30
CA SER A 178 4.73 -3.96 15.73
C SER A 178 6.09 -4.29 16.34
N PHE A 179 6.40 -3.57 17.41
CA PHE A 179 7.56 -3.78 18.23
C PHE A 179 7.07 -3.88 19.66
N ASP A 180 7.23 -5.05 20.26
CA ASP A 180 6.68 -5.40 21.54
C ASP A 180 7.80 -5.82 22.49
N LYS A 181 7.56 -5.77 23.81
CA LYS A 181 8.58 -6.06 24.79
C LYS A 181 8.67 -7.55 25.11
N THR A 182 7.53 -8.23 25.12
CA THR A 182 7.40 -9.65 25.43
C THR A 182 6.53 -10.34 24.38
N GLU A 183 6.51 -11.65 24.37
CA GLU A 183 5.65 -12.44 23.49
C GLU A 183 4.16 -12.24 23.86
N GLU A 184 3.86 -12.06 25.13
CA GLU A 184 2.51 -11.75 25.60
C GLU A 184 2.04 -10.38 25.11
N ASP A 185 2.92 -9.35 25.15
CA ASP A 185 2.61 -8.03 24.60
C ASP A 185 2.38 -8.12 23.07
N MET A 186 3.19 -8.88 22.36
CA MET A 186 3.03 -9.12 20.92
C MET A 186 1.67 -9.77 20.62
N GLN A 187 1.25 -10.77 21.41
CA GLN A 187 -0.05 -11.40 21.25
C GLN A 187 -1.20 -10.40 21.47
N MET A 188 -1.09 -9.53 22.48
CA MET A 188 -2.09 -8.47 22.71
C MET A 188 -2.14 -7.49 21.54
N THR A 189 -0.99 -7.10 20.99
CA THR A 189 -0.92 -6.22 19.81
C THR A 189 -1.54 -6.92 18.58
N TYR A 190 -1.30 -8.22 18.41
CA TYR A 190 -1.91 -8.99 17.32
C TYR A 190 -3.44 -9.03 17.43
N GLU A 191 -3.98 -9.28 18.62
CA GLU A 191 -5.43 -9.25 18.88
C GLU A 191 -6.03 -7.86 18.64
N LEU A 192 -5.33 -6.79 19.08
CA LEU A 192 -5.74 -5.42 18.78
C LEU A 192 -5.85 -5.17 17.28
N MET A 193 -4.82 -5.53 16.51
CA MET A 193 -4.81 -5.36 15.06
C MET A 193 -5.89 -6.19 14.39
N HIS A 194 -6.16 -7.40 14.88
CA HIS A 194 -7.27 -8.21 14.41
C HIS A 194 -8.63 -7.48 14.57
N GLN A 195 -8.86 -6.85 15.71
CA GLN A 195 -10.10 -6.08 15.93
C GLN A 195 -10.16 -4.85 15.04
N VAL A 196 -9.04 -4.15 14.84
CA VAL A 196 -8.96 -2.99 13.92
C VAL A 196 -9.34 -3.36 12.49
N TYR A 197 -8.95 -4.55 12.04
CA TYR A 197 -9.28 -5.01 10.68
C TYR A 197 -10.74 -5.49 10.52
N LEU A 198 -11.43 -5.75 11.61
CA LEU A 198 -12.84 -6.14 11.58
C LEU A 198 -13.81 -4.94 11.59
N ASN A 199 -13.35 -3.76 11.98
CA ASN A 199 -14.15 -2.53 12.01
C ASN A 199 -14.27 -1.92 10.60
#